data_cc8f503de774b99c348c3c929a445fd3
#
_entry.id   cc8f503de774b99c348c3c929a445fd3
#
_cell.length_a   1.000
_cell.length_b   1.000
_cell.length_c   1.000
_cell.angle_alpha   90.00
_cell.angle_beta   90.00
_cell.angle_gamma   90.00
#
_symmetry.space_group_name_H-M   'P 1'
#
loop_
_entity.id
_entity.type
_entity.pdbx_description
1 polymer ?
#
loop_
_entity_poly.entity_id
_entity_poly.type
_entity_poly.pdbx_seq_one_letter_code
_entity_poly.pdbx_strand_id
1 'polypeptide(L)'
;MRFGCAGCGAVLTAPVSRVALPVHAHHTYGHRFLPPLMAAGTFAVDPEPSGPPWRPWDDVDADEAAARGVYAPVHSLSYGPRGAVVIAPGDVRGTVFVPERGDGCLGLDGRDGPNLACAGCGRAVATRVDDCSYWQAVWLDPRAVRRLTGDDPSRRPAGWDALPEGVPPLEPSGMWSPLWDAAVSAAMAHLLAVSSGVRVHLPDGPVAETFGPALDALLPPG
;
A
#
# COMPACT_ATOMS: atom_id res chain seq x y z
N MET A 1 6.66 12.69 -9.96
CA MET A 1 7.29 13.15 -8.69
C MET A 1 7.78 11.91 -7.94
N ARG A 2 8.87 12.01 -7.18
CA ARG A 2 9.31 10.94 -6.27
C ARG A 2 9.48 11.48 -4.85
N PHE A 3 9.46 10.58 -3.90
CA PHE A 3 9.82 10.89 -2.52
C PHE A 3 11.13 10.20 -2.15
N GLY A 4 11.92 10.87 -1.35
CA GLY A 4 13.19 10.36 -0.83
C GLY A 4 13.26 10.53 0.67
N CYS A 5 14.16 9.78 1.29
CA CYS A 5 14.46 9.89 2.71
C CYS A 5 14.93 11.30 3.07
N ALA A 6 14.32 11.93 4.07
CA ALA A 6 14.75 13.24 4.54
C ALA A 6 16.17 13.22 5.18
N GLY A 7 16.59 12.05 5.68
CA GLY A 7 17.91 11.88 6.30
C GLY A 7 19.05 11.75 5.29
N CYS A 8 18.95 10.85 4.31
CA CYS A 8 20.06 10.52 3.41
C CYS A 8 19.76 10.79 1.92
N GLY A 9 18.52 11.13 1.57
CA GLY A 9 18.14 11.39 0.18
C GLY A 9 17.88 10.16 -0.68
N ALA A 10 18.00 8.94 -0.14
CA ALA A 10 17.72 7.72 -0.88
C ALA A 10 16.27 7.73 -1.40
N VAL A 11 16.07 7.25 -2.63
CA VAL A 11 14.76 7.19 -3.27
C VAL A 11 13.89 6.17 -2.55
N LEU A 12 12.67 6.59 -2.15
CA LEU A 12 11.73 5.75 -1.40
C LEU A 12 10.48 5.39 -2.20
N THR A 13 10.25 6.01 -3.35
CA THR A 13 9.07 5.68 -4.18
C THR A 13 9.43 5.55 -5.66
N ALA A 14 8.63 4.77 -6.38
CA ALA A 14 8.48 4.90 -7.82
C ALA A 14 8.05 6.35 -8.18
N PRO A 15 8.08 6.74 -9.47
CA PRO A 15 7.43 7.97 -9.92
C PRO A 15 5.93 7.91 -9.64
N VAL A 16 5.40 8.93 -8.94
CA VAL A 16 3.98 8.99 -8.59
C VAL A 16 3.39 10.36 -8.94
N SER A 17 2.12 10.38 -9.32
CA SER A 17 1.34 11.58 -9.64
C SER A 17 0.32 11.88 -8.54
N ARG A 18 0.11 13.17 -8.24
CA ARG A 18 -0.83 13.56 -7.19
C ARG A 18 -2.27 13.37 -7.64
N VAL A 19 -3.07 12.77 -6.77
CA VAL A 19 -4.52 12.64 -6.91
C VAL A 19 -5.22 13.05 -5.61
N ALA A 20 -6.54 13.15 -5.62
CA ALA A 20 -7.32 13.28 -4.40
C ALA A 20 -7.25 11.97 -3.59
N LEU A 21 -7.27 12.09 -2.25
CA LEU A 21 -7.38 10.91 -1.40
C LEU A 21 -8.77 10.29 -1.60
N PRO A 22 -8.85 8.98 -1.94
CA PRO A 22 -10.12 8.30 -2.06
C PRO A 22 -10.90 8.32 -0.74
N VAL A 23 -12.21 8.42 -0.82
CA VAL A 23 -13.08 8.23 0.35
C VAL A 23 -12.99 6.77 0.77
N HIS A 24 -12.61 6.53 2.00
CA HIS A 24 -12.43 5.18 2.54
C HIS A 24 -12.72 5.15 4.04
N ALA A 25 -13.12 3.98 4.53
CA ALA A 25 -13.07 3.67 5.96
C ALA A 25 -11.70 3.08 6.29
N HIS A 26 -11.18 3.34 7.49
CA HIS A 26 -9.86 2.81 7.87
C HIS A 26 -9.83 1.29 7.96
N HIS A 27 -10.97 0.67 8.29
CA HIS A 27 -11.12 -0.78 8.37
C HIS A 27 -12.56 -1.22 8.08
N THR A 28 -12.73 -2.50 7.81
CA THR A 28 -14.04 -3.15 7.65
C THR A 28 -14.18 -4.33 8.60
N TYR A 29 -15.36 -4.92 8.69
CA TYR A 29 -15.55 -6.14 9.46
C TYR A 29 -15.11 -7.38 8.68
N GLY A 30 -14.56 -8.36 9.41
CA GLY A 30 -14.22 -9.69 8.90
C GLY A 30 -12.80 -9.80 8.36
N HIS A 31 -12.37 -11.04 8.12
CA HIS A 31 -11.02 -11.38 7.65
C HIS A 31 -10.97 -11.35 6.12
N ARG A 32 -11.11 -10.18 5.54
CA ARG A 32 -11.02 -9.97 4.09
C ARG A 32 -9.82 -9.09 3.77
N PHE A 33 -9.04 -9.47 2.79
CA PHE A 33 -8.08 -8.56 2.18
C PHE A 33 -8.85 -7.54 1.34
N LEU A 34 -8.62 -6.27 1.61
CA LEU A 34 -9.10 -5.19 0.75
C LEU A 34 -8.03 -4.89 -0.30
N PRO A 35 -8.42 -4.34 -1.46
CA PRO A 35 -7.46 -3.95 -2.49
C PRO A 35 -6.61 -2.75 -2.03
N PRO A 36 -5.56 -2.40 -2.79
CA PRO A 36 -4.82 -1.16 -2.57
C PRO A 36 -5.75 0.06 -2.58
N LEU A 37 -5.57 0.95 -1.59
CA LEU A 37 -6.32 2.21 -1.49
C LEU A 37 -5.97 3.15 -2.64
N MET A 38 -4.70 3.17 -3.04
CA MET A 38 -4.19 4.04 -4.09
C MET A 38 -3.94 3.24 -5.37
N ALA A 39 -4.28 3.80 -6.51
CA ALA A 39 -3.83 3.24 -7.78
C ALA A 39 -2.30 3.34 -7.91
N ALA A 40 -1.67 2.34 -8.51
CA ALA A 40 -0.23 2.34 -8.78
C ALA A 40 0.18 3.60 -9.57
N GLY A 41 1.34 4.17 -9.22
CA GLY A 41 1.84 5.41 -9.83
C GLY A 41 1.12 6.67 -9.34
N THR A 42 0.31 6.59 -8.26
CA THR A 42 -0.37 7.75 -7.69
C THR A 42 -0.05 7.94 -6.20
N PHE A 43 -0.23 9.18 -5.73
CA PHE A 43 -0.19 9.49 -4.30
C PHE A 43 -1.26 10.51 -3.93
N ALA A 44 -1.70 10.44 -2.70
CA ALA A 44 -2.52 11.48 -2.07
C ALA A 44 -1.84 12.01 -0.81
N VAL A 45 -2.30 13.16 -0.33
CA VAL A 45 -1.91 13.70 0.97
C VAL A 45 -3.14 13.66 1.86
N ASP A 46 -2.99 13.05 3.03
CA ASP A 46 -4.02 13.05 4.05
C ASP A 46 -3.92 14.33 4.87
N PRO A 47 -4.89 15.24 4.77
CA PRO A 47 -4.82 16.53 5.44
C PRO A 47 -5.06 16.42 6.95
N GLU A 48 -5.72 15.37 7.39
CA GLU A 48 -6.07 15.15 8.80
C GLU A 48 -5.19 14.07 9.43
N PRO A 49 -5.06 14.04 10.77
CA PRO A 49 -4.40 12.94 11.46
C PRO A 49 -5.23 11.65 11.28
N SER A 50 -4.87 10.84 10.30
CA SER A 50 -5.51 9.56 10.01
C SER A 50 -4.47 8.51 9.65
N GLY A 51 -4.89 7.26 9.57
CA GLY A 51 -3.97 6.16 9.35
C GLY A 51 -3.21 5.73 10.62
N PRO A 52 -2.24 4.82 10.45
CA PRO A 52 -1.47 4.26 11.55
C PRO A 52 -0.54 5.31 12.20
N PRO A 53 -0.20 5.12 13.51
CA PRO A 53 -0.65 4.04 14.38
C PRO A 53 -2.11 4.18 14.79
N TRP A 54 -2.73 3.03 15.12
CA TRP A 54 -4.07 2.99 15.73
C TRP A 54 -3.96 2.51 17.17
N ARG A 55 -4.83 3.04 18.03
CA ARG A 55 -4.97 2.55 19.40
C ARG A 55 -6.40 2.03 19.59
N PRO A 56 -6.58 0.85 20.22
CA PRO A 56 -7.91 0.39 20.63
C PRO A 56 -8.62 1.44 21.45
N TRP A 57 -9.95 1.52 21.34
CA TRP A 57 -10.74 2.47 22.12
C TRP A 57 -10.48 2.35 23.62
N ASP A 58 -10.36 1.12 24.13
CA ASP A 58 -10.16 0.84 25.54
C ASP A 58 -8.81 1.36 26.09
N ASP A 59 -7.86 1.66 25.21
CA ASP A 59 -6.54 2.21 25.54
C ASP A 59 -6.48 3.74 25.45
N VAL A 60 -7.60 4.38 25.09
CA VAL A 60 -7.68 5.83 24.86
C VAL A 60 -8.49 6.48 25.95
N ASP A 61 -7.92 7.51 26.57
CA ASP A 61 -8.64 8.35 27.54
C ASP A 61 -9.80 9.12 26.88
N ALA A 62 -10.94 9.24 27.58
CA ALA A 62 -12.13 9.87 27.04
C ALA A 62 -11.91 11.37 26.69
N ASP A 63 -11.10 12.08 27.48
CA ASP A 63 -10.79 13.50 27.23
C ASP A 63 -9.86 13.62 26.00
N GLU A 64 -8.92 12.69 25.83
CA GLU A 64 -8.08 12.60 24.64
C GLU A 64 -8.93 12.32 23.39
N ALA A 65 -9.88 11.39 23.45
CA ALA A 65 -10.78 11.10 22.35
C ALA A 65 -11.65 12.31 21.99
N ALA A 66 -12.21 12.98 23.00
CA ALA A 66 -13.03 14.20 22.82
C ALA A 66 -12.23 15.33 22.17
N ALA A 67 -10.96 15.52 22.56
CA ALA A 67 -10.06 16.48 21.94
C ALA A 67 -9.81 16.21 20.44
N ARG A 68 -10.00 14.97 19.99
CA ARG A 68 -9.96 14.54 18.59
C ARG A 68 -11.32 14.55 17.89
N GLY A 69 -12.37 15.02 18.57
CA GLY A 69 -13.73 15.08 18.05
C GLY A 69 -14.46 13.74 18.05
N VAL A 70 -14.01 12.76 18.84
CA VAL A 70 -14.63 11.44 18.97
C VAL A 70 -15.31 11.34 20.33
N TYR A 71 -16.65 11.25 20.31
CA TYR A 71 -17.49 11.30 21.52
C TYR A 71 -18.22 9.99 21.81
N ALA A 72 -18.01 8.98 21.00
CA ALA A 72 -18.63 7.66 21.17
C ALA A 72 -17.61 6.56 20.88
N PRO A 73 -17.77 5.38 21.48
CA PRO A 73 -16.86 4.26 21.25
C PRO A 73 -16.70 3.92 19.76
N VAL A 74 -15.47 3.74 19.33
CA VAL A 74 -15.07 3.23 18.02
C VAL A 74 -14.15 2.03 18.23
N HIS A 75 -13.90 1.26 17.18
CA HIS A 75 -13.00 0.11 17.31
C HIS A 75 -11.58 0.55 17.67
N SER A 76 -11.06 1.53 16.95
CA SER A 76 -9.74 2.11 17.20
C SER A 76 -9.69 3.55 16.75
N LEU A 77 -8.81 4.34 17.37
CA LEU A 77 -8.50 5.71 16.94
C LEU A 77 -7.20 5.75 16.15
N SER A 78 -7.21 6.57 15.08
CA SER A 78 -6.02 6.91 14.33
C SER A 78 -5.16 7.93 15.08
N TYR A 79 -3.84 7.72 15.06
CA TYR A 79 -2.83 8.63 15.58
C TYR A 79 -1.78 8.99 14.52
N GLY A 80 -2.07 8.70 13.27
CA GLY A 80 -1.21 9.02 12.15
C GLY A 80 -0.86 10.50 12.05
N PRO A 81 0.25 10.85 11.40
CA PRO A 81 0.65 12.23 11.25
C PRO A 81 -0.23 12.95 10.23
N ARG A 82 -0.62 14.20 10.55
CA ARG A 82 -1.25 15.09 9.59
C ARG A 82 -0.35 15.31 8.37
N GLY A 83 -0.91 15.23 7.18
CA GLY A 83 -0.18 15.44 5.93
C GLY A 83 0.63 14.23 5.48
N ALA A 84 0.34 13.05 6.02
CA ALA A 84 0.94 11.80 5.53
C ALA A 84 0.73 11.64 4.03
N VAL A 85 1.76 11.13 3.35
CA VAL A 85 1.67 10.82 1.92
C VAL A 85 1.27 9.36 1.76
N VAL A 86 0.14 9.12 1.11
CA VAL A 86 -0.43 7.78 0.92
C VAL A 86 -0.13 7.31 -0.48
N ILE A 87 0.44 6.12 -0.60
CA ILE A 87 0.79 5.47 -1.87
C ILE A 87 0.36 4.00 -1.88
N ALA A 88 0.31 3.41 -3.06
CA ALA A 88 0.14 1.97 -3.18
C ALA A 88 1.39 1.22 -2.64
N PRO A 89 1.23 0.04 -2.02
CA PRO A 89 2.36 -0.75 -1.53
C PRO A 89 3.40 -1.06 -2.62
N GLY A 90 2.99 -1.33 -3.85
CA GLY A 90 3.86 -1.59 -4.99
C GLY A 90 4.72 -0.41 -5.45
N ASP A 91 4.44 0.81 -4.99
CA ASP A 91 5.21 2.01 -5.34
C ASP A 91 6.38 2.28 -4.38
N VAL A 92 6.51 1.53 -3.29
CA VAL A 92 7.61 1.68 -2.32
C VAL A 92 8.93 1.21 -2.91
N ARG A 93 10.01 1.92 -2.61
CA ARG A 93 11.39 1.59 -3.02
C ARG A 93 12.36 1.88 -1.87
N GLY A 94 13.49 1.20 -1.86
CA GLY A 94 14.61 1.54 -0.98
C GLY A 94 14.30 1.48 0.51
N THR A 95 13.37 0.65 0.91
CA THR A 95 13.02 0.41 2.31
C THR A 95 13.34 -1.01 2.72
N VAL A 96 13.49 -1.20 4.03
CA VAL A 96 13.58 -2.49 4.70
C VAL A 96 12.49 -2.57 5.76
N PHE A 97 11.98 -3.76 5.98
CA PHE A 97 10.98 -4.02 7.00
C PHE A 97 11.60 -3.99 8.39
N VAL A 98 10.85 -3.49 9.37
CA VAL A 98 11.19 -3.48 10.80
C VAL A 98 10.43 -4.61 11.49
N PRO A 99 11.04 -5.78 11.71
CA PRO A 99 10.33 -7.01 12.14
C PRO A 99 9.56 -6.85 13.46
N GLU A 100 10.05 -6.00 14.36
CA GLU A 100 9.46 -5.76 15.67
C GLU A 100 8.12 -5.00 15.62
N ARG A 101 7.72 -4.56 14.42
CA ARG A 101 6.51 -3.77 14.15
C ARG A 101 5.61 -4.41 13.10
N GLY A 102 5.59 -5.73 13.08
CA GLY A 102 4.93 -6.51 12.04
C GLY A 102 3.81 -7.42 12.54
N ASP A 103 3.13 -7.04 13.58
CA ASP A 103 2.15 -7.90 14.24
C ASP A 103 0.74 -7.58 13.75
N GLY A 104 0.18 -8.44 12.91
CA GLY A 104 -1.18 -8.39 12.40
C GLY A 104 -1.76 -9.80 12.30
N CYS A 105 -3.04 -9.90 11.94
CA CYS A 105 -3.74 -11.18 11.84
C CYS A 105 -3.29 -12.00 10.62
N LEU A 106 -3.25 -11.36 9.46
CA LEU A 106 -2.88 -11.94 8.17
C LEU A 106 -1.80 -11.11 7.44
N GLY A 107 -1.45 -9.96 8.00
CA GLY A 107 -0.54 -9.01 7.41
C GLY A 107 -0.04 -7.99 8.41
N LEU A 108 0.29 -6.80 7.92
CA LEU A 108 0.77 -5.68 8.72
C LEU A 108 -0.42 -4.75 9.03
N ASP A 109 -0.77 -4.60 10.28
CA ASP A 109 -1.87 -3.71 10.69
C ASP A 109 -1.42 -2.28 11.00
N GLY A 110 -0.12 -2.04 11.12
CA GLY A 110 0.44 -0.72 11.37
C GLY A 110 0.22 -0.15 12.77
N ARG A 111 -0.32 -0.95 13.72
CA ARG A 111 -0.63 -0.47 15.08
C ARG A 111 0.59 0.10 15.81
N ASP A 112 1.76 -0.45 15.56
CA ASP A 112 3.00 -0.04 16.20
C ASP A 112 3.68 1.15 15.51
N GLY A 113 3.02 1.75 14.53
CA GLY A 113 3.55 2.88 13.77
C GLY A 113 4.51 2.47 12.66
N PRO A 114 5.51 3.30 12.33
CA PRO A 114 6.34 3.09 11.14
C PRO A 114 7.07 1.74 11.17
N ASN A 115 6.73 0.86 10.24
CA ASN A 115 7.28 -0.49 10.09
C ASN A 115 8.17 -0.64 8.85
N LEU A 116 8.40 0.46 8.11
CA LEU A 116 9.38 0.53 7.03
C LEU A 116 10.47 1.54 7.37
N ALA A 117 11.71 1.11 7.28
CA ALA A 117 12.90 1.94 7.46
C ALA A 117 13.62 2.15 6.12
N CYS A 118 14.28 3.29 5.96
CA CYS A 118 15.14 3.56 4.81
C CYS A 118 16.31 2.58 4.78
N ALA A 119 16.48 1.84 3.70
CA ALA A 119 17.59 0.90 3.54
C ALA A 119 18.97 1.58 3.59
N GLY A 120 19.06 2.86 3.25
CA GLY A 120 20.31 3.60 3.23
C GLY A 120 20.77 4.12 4.60
N CYS A 121 19.85 4.42 5.53
CA CYS A 121 20.26 5.03 6.82
C CYS A 121 19.47 4.50 8.04
N GLY A 122 18.59 3.54 7.88
CA GLY A 122 17.81 2.94 8.97
C GLY A 122 16.71 3.83 9.56
N ARG A 123 16.50 5.05 9.06
CA ARG A 123 15.45 5.94 9.56
C ARG A 123 14.08 5.34 9.25
N ALA A 124 13.21 5.25 10.25
CA ALA A 124 11.81 4.91 10.04
C ALA A 124 11.14 5.97 9.13
N VAL A 125 10.52 5.55 8.03
CA VAL A 125 10.04 6.47 6.98
C VAL A 125 8.58 6.28 6.64
N ALA A 126 8.00 5.10 6.91
CA ALA A 126 6.64 4.80 6.52
C ALA A 126 6.02 3.70 7.37
N THR A 127 4.69 3.65 7.33
CA THR A 127 3.90 2.55 7.84
C THR A 127 3.19 1.87 6.68
N ARG A 128 3.47 0.60 6.44
CA ARG A 128 2.75 -0.27 5.53
C ARG A 128 1.61 -0.94 6.29
N VAL A 129 0.44 -0.96 5.67
CA VAL A 129 -0.75 -1.65 6.14
C VAL A 129 -1.26 -2.54 5.01
N ASP A 130 -1.36 -3.82 5.27
CA ASP A 130 -1.87 -4.83 4.34
C ASP A 130 -2.51 -6.02 5.07
N ASP A 131 -2.93 -5.81 6.30
CA ASP A 131 -3.64 -6.83 7.06
C ASP A 131 -5.10 -6.97 6.60
N CYS A 132 -5.75 -8.04 7.02
CA CYS A 132 -7.18 -8.22 6.80
C CYS A 132 -7.98 -7.06 7.41
N SER A 133 -9.11 -6.74 6.79
CA SER A 133 -10.01 -5.65 7.18
C SER A 133 -9.50 -4.23 6.91
N TYR A 134 -8.27 -4.05 6.46
CA TYR A 134 -7.69 -2.76 6.09
C TYR A 134 -7.49 -2.62 4.58
N TRP A 135 -7.58 -1.40 4.09
CA TRP A 135 -7.09 -1.05 2.77
C TRP A 135 -5.57 -1.15 2.74
N GLN A 136 -5.05 -1.81 1.71
CA GLN A 136 -3.60 -1.90 1.55
C GLN A 136 -3.05 -0.53 1.15
N ALA A 137 -2.15 -0.01 1.95
CA ALA A 137 -1.54 1.30 1.71
C ALA A 137 -0.19 1.42 2.40
N VAL A 138 0.61 2.38 1.93
CA VAL A 138 1.81 2.83 2.63
C VAL A 138 1.68 4.31 2.94
N TRP A 139 1.81 4.64 4.22
CA TRP A 139 1.70 5.96 4.79
C TRP A 139 3.11 6.48 5.08
N LEU A 140 3.62 7.34 4.20
CA LEU A 140 4.94 7.96 4.40
C LEU A 140 4.82 9.06 5.45
N ASP A 141 5.71 9.05 6.45
CA ASP A 141 5.76 10.13 7.47
C ASP A 141 6.28 11.42 6.81
N PRO A 142 5.48 12.51 6.79
CA PRO A 142 5.86 13.76 6.13
C PRO A 142 7.11 14.41 6.74
N ARG A 143 7.50 14.02 7.97
CA ARG A 143 8.72 14.50 8.64
C ARG A 143 9.95 13.65 8.29
N ALA A 144 9.73 12.45 7.77
CA ALA A 144 10.78 11.50 7.43
C ALA A 144 11.06 11.42 5.94
N VAL A 145 10.18 12.00 5.09
CA VAL A 145 10.36 12.01 3.64
C VAL A 145 10.37 13.44 3.08
N ARG A 146 10.96 13.59 1.91
CA ARG A 146 10.96 14.85 1.15
C ARG A 146 10.68 14.58 -0.31
N ARG A 147 10.09 15.55 -0.98
CA ARG A 147 9.96 15.51 -2.43
C ARG A 147 11.34 15.63 -3.07
N LEU A 148 11.60 14.77 -4.06
CA LEU A 148 12.81 14.88 -4.86
C LEU A 148 12.51 15.78 -6.06
N THR A 149 13.31 16.85 -6.18
CA THR A 149 13.32 17.75 -7.34
C THR A 149 14.27 17.18 -8.39
N GLY A 150 13.86 17.12 -9.64
CA GLY A 150 14.71 16.67 -10.74
C GLY A 150 14.22 15.42 -11.45
N ASP A 151 13.04 14.93 -11.18
CA ASP A 151 12.41 13.93 -12.05
C ASP A 151 12.06 14.59 -13.38
N ASP A 152 12.72 14.12 -14.42
CA ASP A 152 12.37 14.46 -15.79
C ASP A 152 10.95 13.95 -16.06
N PRO A 153 9.97 14.86 -16.30
CA PRO A 153 8.60 14.44 -16.60
C PRO A 153 8.51 13.61 -17.89
N SER A 154 9.56 13.59 -18.71
CA SER A 154 9.65 12.79 -19.92
C SER A 154 10.09 11.35 -19.67
N ARG A 155 10.53 11.00 -18.44
CA ARG A 155 10.87 9.63 -18.11
C ARG A 155 9.59 8.82 -18.05
N ARG A 156 9.33 8.08 -19.12
CA ARG A 156 8.23 7.12 -19.18
C ARG A 156 8.24 6.24 -17.94
N PRO A 157 7.07 5.93 -17.34
CA PRO A 157 6.97 4.88 -16.35
C PRO A 157 7.73 3.66 -16.89
N ALA A 158 8.49 3.00 -16.04
CA ALA A 158 9.15 1.77 -16.43
C ALA A 158 8.08 0.85 -17.03
N GLY A 159 8.29 0.42 -18.28
CA GLY A 159 7.41 -0.56 -18.91
C GLY A 159 7.48 -1.88 -18.15
N TRP A 160 6.58 -2.77 -18.47
CA TRP A 160 6.51 -4.14 -17.96
C TRP A 160 7.85 -4.87 -18.01
N ASP A 161 8.64 -4.62 -19.06
CA ASP A 161 9.95 -5.19 -19.30
C ASP A 161 11.02 -4.80 -18.27
N ALA A 162 10.71 -3.80 -17.45
CA ALA A 162 11.60 -3.32 -16.38
C ALA A 162 11.27 -3.90 -14.99
N LEU A 163 10.24 -4.75 -14.88
CA LEU A 163 10.00 -5.50 -13.66
C LEU A 163 11.11 -6.56 -13.53
N PRO A 164 11.76 -6.69 -12.36
CA PRO A 164 12.76 -7.71 -12.16
C PRO A 164 12.13 -9.09 -12.38
N GLU A 165 12.73 -9.89 -13.26
CA GLU A 165 12.37 -11.29 -13.40
C GLU A 165 12.51 -11.97 -12.02
N GLY A 166 11.49 -12.76 -11.64
CA GLY A 166 11.59 -13.57 -10.44
C GLY A 166 11.29 -12.86 -9.12
N VAL A 167 10.43 -11.84 -9.12
CA VAL A 167 9.88 -11.33 -7.86
C VAL A 167 9.09 -12.46 -7.17
N PRO A 168 9.50 -12.93 -5.99
CA PRO A 168 8.79 -14.00 -5.30
C PRO A 168 7.44 -13.47 -4.78
N PRO A 169 6.41 -14.33 -4.69
CA PRO A 169 5.11 -13.94 -4.15
C PRO A 169 5.16 -13.58 -2.67
N LEU A 170 6.12 -14.11 -1.94
CA LEU A 170 6.31 -13.87 -0.52
C LEU A 170 7.63 -13.17 -0.25
N GLU A 171 7.60 -12.23 0.66
CA GLU A 171 8.80 -11.60 1.23
C GLU A 171 9.48 -12.53 2.27
N PRO A 172 10.74 -12.26 2.66
CA PRO A 172 11.40 -13.02 3.73
C PRO A 172 10.65 -13.01 5.07
N SER A 173 9.80 -12.03 5.30
CA SER A 173 8.91 -11.94 6.45
C SER A 173 7.74 -12.94 6.43
N GLY A 174 7.53 -13.65 5.32
CA GLY A 174 6.36 -14.51 5.08
C GLY A 174 5.14 -13.75 4.57
N MET A 175 5.24 -12.45 4.36
CA MET A 175 4.16 -11.61 3.86
C MET A 175 4.12 -11.62 2.33
N TRP A 176 2.93 -11.34 1.77
CA TRP A 176 2.80 -11.14 0.33
C TRP A 176 3.66 -9.97 -0.15
N SER A 177 4.38 -10.18 -1.24
CA SER A 177 5.20 -9.13 -1.83
C SER A 177 4.34 -8.10 -2.58
N PRO A 178 4.35 -6.81 -2.20
CA PRO A 178 3.62 -5.78 -2.93
C PRO A 178 4.10 -5.61 -4.38
N LEU A 179 5.36 -5.93 -4.64
CA LEU A 179 5.90 -5.90 -6.00
C LEU A 179 5.30 -7.01 -6.84
N TRP A 180 5.13 -8.19 -6.26
CA TRP A 180 4.47 -9.31 -6.92
C TRP A 180 3.00 -9.00 -7.17
N ASP A 181 2.27 -8.47 -6.19
CA ASP A 181 0.87 -8.06 -6.33
C ASP A 181 0.70 -7.01 -7.42
N ALA A 182 1.58 -6.01 -7.45
CA ALA A 182 1.58 -4.98 -8.49
C ALA A 182 1.83 -5.59 -9.89
N ALA A 183 2.78 -6.51 -9.99
CA ALA A 183 3.10 -7.18 -11.25
C ALA A 183 1.91 -8.03 -11.75
N VAL A 184 1.28 -8.80 -10.86
CA VAL A 184 0.11 -9.62 -11.19
C VAL A 184 -1.08 -8.76 -11.59
N SER A 185 -1.40 -7.73 -10.80
CA SER A 185 -2.53 -6.82 -11.08
C SER A 185 -2.36 -6.15 -12.43
N ALA A 186 -1.17 -5.74 -12.72
CA ALA A 186 -0.85 -5.10 -13.95
C ALA A 186 -0.86 -6.11 -15.13
N ALA A 187 -0.37 -7.35 -14.99
CA ALA A 187 -0.52 -8.40 -16.00
C ALA A 187 -2.00 -8.71 -16.29
N MET A 188 -2.82 -8.79 -15.27
CA MET A 188 -4.26 -8.97 -15.40
C MET A 188 -4.91 -7.81 -16.18
N ALA A 189 -4.58 -6.56 -15.83
CA ALA A 189 -5.09 -5.39 -16.55
C ALA A 189 -4.69 -5.40 -18.03
N HIS A 190 -3.46 -5.81 -18.32
CA HIS A 190 -2.99 -5.95 -19.70
C HIS A 190 -3.75 -7.05 -20.46
N LEU A 191 -3.94 -8.22 -19.85
CA LEU A 191 -4.74 -9.31 -20.43
C LEU A 191 -6.17 -8.86 -20.75
N LEU A 192 -6.82 -8.15 -19.81
CA LEU A 192 -8.16 -7.63 -20.00
C LEU A 192 -8.21 -6.62 -21.16
N ALA A 193 -7.23 -5.72 -21.24
CA ALA A 193 -7.16 -4.74 -22.31
C ALA A 193 -6.95 -5.39 -23.71
N VAL A 194 -6.02 -6.35 -23.79
CA VAL A 194 -5.72 -7.05 -25.05
C VAL A 194 -6.84 -7.98 -25.46
N SER A 195 -7.53 -8.62 -24.51
CA SER A 195 -8.66 -9.52 -24.80
C SER A 195 -9.84 -8.79 -25.47
N SER A 196 -9.91 -7.46 -25.30
CA SER A 196 -11.05 -6.64 -25.83
C SER A 196 -12.44 -7.22 -25.49
N GLY A 197 -12.55 -7.82 -24.30
CA GLY A 197 -13.77 -8.47 -23.84
C GLY A 197 -13.96 -9.93 -24.34
N VAL A 198 -13.01 -10.46 -25.07
CA VAL A 198 -13.01 -11.87 -25.48
C VAL A 198 -12.51 -12.72 -24.32
N ARG A 199 -13.18 -13.86 -24.10
CA ARG A 199 -12.80 -14.80 -23.05
C ARG A 199 -11.37 -15.29 -23.22
N VAL A 200 -10.59 -15.20 -22.15
CA VAL A 200 -9.22 -15.72 -22.11
C VAL A 200 -9.25 -17.18 -21.66
N HIS A 201 -8.74 -18.06 -22.48
CA HIS A 201 -8.55 -19.47 -22.14
C HIS A 201 -7.18 -19.68 -21.52
N LEU A 202 -7.18 -20.20 -20.30
CA LEU A 202 -5.96 -20.65 -19.65
C LEU A 202 -5.81 -22.17 -19.84
N PRO A 203 -4.60 -22.66 -20.14
CA PRO A 203 -4.36 -24.11 -20.13
C PRO A 203 -4.52 -24.66 -18.72
N ASP A 204 -4.98 -25.89 -18.59
CA ASP A 204 -5.13 -26.55 -17.28
C ASP A 204 -3.81 -26.54 -16.50
N GLY A 205 -3.91 -26.25 -15.22
CA GLY A 205 -2.76 -26.20 -14.31
C GLY A 205 -2.83 -25.09 -13.27
N PRO A 206 -1.74 -24.87 -12.50
CA PRO A 206 -1.75 -23.94 -11.37
C PRO A 206 -2.14 -22.49 -11.74
N VAL A 207 -1.83 -22.07 -12.97
CA VAL A 207 -2.21 -20.72 -13.44
C VAL A 207 -3.72 -20.62 -13.61
N ALA A 208 -4.36 -21.64 -14.20
CA ALA A 208 -5.83 -21.68 -14.34
C ALA A 208 -6.53 -21.80 -12.98
N GLU A 209 -6.00 -22.61 -12.09
CA GLU A 209 -6.54 -22.77 -10.74
C GLU A 209 -6.48 -21.46 -9.93
N THR A 210 -5.38 -20.71 -10.06
CA THR A 210 -5.16 -19.50 -9.30
C THR A 210 -5.88 -18.28 -9.89
N PHE A 211 -5.80 -18.07 -11.20
CA PHE A 211 -6.26 -16.85 -11.86
C PHE A 211 -7.54 -17.01 -12.67
N GLY A 212 -7.94 -18.24 -12.98
CA GLY A 212 -9.17 -18.55 -13.73
C GLY A 212 -10.42 -17.90 -13.15
N PRO A 213 -10.70 -18.09 -11.84
CA PRO A 213 -11.88 -17.48 -11.21
C PRO A 213 -11.91 -15.95 -11.30
N ALA A 214 -10.76 -15.28 -11.20
CA ALA A 214 -10.67 -13.83 -11.34
C ALA A 214 -10.92 -13.37 -12.78
N LEU A 215 -10.37 -14.08 -13.77
CA LEU A 215 -10.61 -13.79 -15.18
C LEU A 215 -12.06 -14.04 -15.57
N ASP A 216 -12.66 -15.14 -15.11
CA ASP A 216 -14.08 -15.45 -15.36
C ASP A 216 -15.01 -14.40 -14.73
N ALA A 217 -14.64 -13.82 -13.60
CA ALA A 217 -15.41 -12.76 -12.95
C ALA A 217 -15.30 -11.40 -13.66
N LEU A 218 -14.18 -11.13 -14.32
CA LEU A 218 -13.89 -9.85 -14.95
C LEU A 218 -14.21 -9.82 -16.45
N LEU A 219 -14.31 -10.98 -17.10
CA LEU A 219 -14.69 -11.10 -18.50
C LEU A 219 -16.14 -11.57 -18.60
N PRO A 220 -16.89 -11.10 -19.62
CA PRO A 220 -18.28 -11.52 -19.78
C PRO A 220 -18.35 -13.04 -20.00
N PRO A 221 -19.41 -13.69 -19.51
CA PRO A 221 -19.68 -15.09 -19.83
C PRO A 221 -19.85 -15.22 -21.34
N GLY A 222 -19.16 -16.17 -21.94
CA GLY A 222 -19.26 -16.48 -23.36
C GLY A 222 -20.59 -17.12 -23.72
#